data_94a2b0fef1037cd98a7bbede2c64eb71
#
_entry.id   94a2b0fef1037cd98a7bbede2c64eb71
#
_cell.length_a   1.000
_cell.length_b   1.000
_cell.length_c   1.000
_cell.angle_alpha   90.00
_cell.angle_beta   90.00
_cell.angle_gamma   90.00
#
_symmetry.space_group_name_H-M   'P 1'
#
loop_
_entity.id
_entity.type
_entity.pdbx_description
1 polymer ?
#
loop_
_entity_poly.entity_id
_entity_poly.type
_entity_poly.pdbx_seq_one_letter_code
_entity_poly.pdbx_strand_id
1 'polypeptide(L)'
;MGRNPRIQFAGALYHVTTRGNAKQRVCLDDWDFAWLVAQIGEVVTRYSWVCQSYCLLGNHFHVSVATPEPNLAKGMRILNGSYAQRFNRRYGRVGHVFQGRYGAELIRRHEHLLEVGRYIALNPVRAGLCSRPELWPWSSYRATIGLDEPPPWLAIDDLLAPFSGGPTPAAVRYRAFVEDGLHALRAGSRSAGSGDLVPGHGRGHGPRTRPRTWSAGSATSG
;
A
#
# COMPACT_ATOMS: atom_id res chain seq x y z
N MET A 1 -23.14 -3.74 -19.27
CA MET A 1 -22.75 -5.07 -18.73
C MET A 1 -22.35 -4.93 -17.27
N GLY A 2 -23.08 -5.56 -16.34
CA GLY A 2 -22.72 -5.62 -14.94
C GLY A 2 -21.42 -6.41 -14.76
N ARG A 3 -20.46 -5.88 -13.95
CA ARG A 3 -19.26 -6.63 -13.60
C ARG A 3 -19.64 -7.77 -12.68
N ASN A 4 -19.06 -8.95 -12.90
CA ASN A 4 -19.29 -10.14 -12.07
C ASN A 4 -19.07 -9.83 -10.58
N PRO A 5 -19.91 -10.39 -9.68
CA PRO A 5 -19.67 -10.32 -8.25
C PRO A 5 -18.32 -10.96 -7.90
N ARG A 6 -17.62 -10.39 -6.90
CA ARG A 6 -16.40 -11.02 -6.38
C ARG A 6 -16.75 -12.27 -5.60
N ILE A 7 -15.92 -13.29 -5.75
CA ILE A 7 -16.03 -14.50 -4.94
C ILE A 7 -15.76 -14.12 -3.48
N GLN A 8 -16.73 -14.40 -2.60
CA GLN A 8 -16.63 -14.20 -1.17
C GLN A 8 -17.18 -15.45 -0.47
N PHE A 9 -16.43 -15.97 0.47
CA PHE A 9 -16.84 -17.08 1.32
C PHE A 9 -16.20 -16.97 2.70
N ALA A 10 -16.74 -17.65 3.68
CA ALA A 10 -16.23 -17.66 5.05
C ALA A 10 -14.81 -18.21 5.11
N GLY A 11 -13.93 -17.58 5.85
CA GLY A 11 -12.52 -17.97 5.99
C GLY A 11 -11.63 -17.63 4.78
N ALA A 12 -12.14 -16.93 3.78
CA ALA A 12 -11.34 -16.56 2.62
C ALA A 12 -10.28 -15.51 2.97
N LEU A 13 -9.06 -15.72 2.48
CA LEU A 13 -7.92 -14.82 2.64
C LEU A 13 -7.68 -14.06 1.33
N TYR A 14 -7.55 -12.75 1.42
CA TYR A 14 -7.43 -11.86 0.26
C TYR A 14 -6.23 -10.93 0.36
N HIS A 15 -5.56 -10.71 -0.76
CA HIS A 15 -4.78 -9.52 -1.02
C HIS A 15 -5.69 -8.45 -1.63
N VAL A 16 -5.92 -7.39 -0.90
CA VAL A 16 -6.80 -6.28 -1.30
C VAL A 16 -5.97 -5.08 -1.71
N THR A 17 -6.33 -4.46 -2.83
CA THR A 17 -5.69 -3.23 -3.34
C THR A 17 -6.73 -2.19 -3.64
N THR A 18 -6.48 -0.95 -3.21
CA THR A 18 -7.30 0.22 -3.58
C THR A 18 -6.38 1.32 -4.10
N ARG A 19 -6.72 1.89 -5.24
CA ARG A 19 -5.90 2.93 -5.90
C ARG A 19 -6.69 4.20 -6.12
N GLY A 20 -6.02 5.33 -6.02
CA GLY A 20 -6.56 6.66 -6.32
C GLY A 20 -7.01 6.80 -7.77
N ASN A 21 -8.09 7.56 -7.99
CA ASN A 21 -8.60 7.87 -9.32
C ASN A 21 -7.52 8.57 -10.15
N ALA A 22 -7.38 8.17 -11.42
CA ALA A 22 -6.32 8.64 -12.31
C ALA A 22 -4.89 8.51 -11.71
N LYS A 23 -4.67 7.53 -10.81
CA LYS A 23 -3.42 7.34 -10.04
C LYS A 23 -3.04 8.55 -9.15
N GLN A 24 -3.98 9.47 -8.89
CA GLN A 24 -3.77 10.61 -8.01
C GLN A 24 -3.50 10.16 -6.57
N ARG A 25 -2.80 11.01 -5.82
CA ARG A 25 -2.55 10.77 -4.40
C ARG A 25 -3.86 10.77 -3.62
N VAL A 26 -3.96 9.83 -2.71
CA VAL A 26 -5.05 9.67 -1.74
C VAL A 26 -4.59 9.95 -0.31
N CYS A 27 -3.27 9.97 -0.06
CA CYS A 27 -2.67 10.48 1.16
C CYS A 27 -1.72 11.60 0.78
N LEU A 28 -1.95 12.82 1.26
CA LEU A 28 -1.17 14.01 0.95
C LEU A 28 -0.18 14.35 2.05
N ASP A 29 -0.48 14.00 3.31
CA ASP A 29 0.34 14.21 4.49
C ASP A 29 0.20 13.04 5.50
N ASP A 30 0.99 13.10 6.58
CA ASP A 30 1.03 12.06 7.62
C ASP A 30 -0.31 11.87 8.32
N TRP A 31 -1.12 12.93 8.40
CA TRP A 31 -2.44 12.85 8.99
C TRP A 31 -3.39 11.97 8.15
N ASP A 32 -3.34 12.07 6.82
CA ASP A 32 -4.11 11.22 5.92
C ASP A 32 -3.71 9.75 6.06
N PHE A 33 -2.40 9.47 6.17
CA PHE A 33 -1.88 8.12 6.39
C PHE A 33 -2.36 7.57 7.73
N ALA A 34 -2.16 8.32 8.82
CA ALA A 34 -2.57 7.91 10.16
C ALA A 34 -4.08 7.64 10.22
N TRP A 35 -4.86 8.51 9.59
CA TRP A 35 -6.30 8.35 9.55
C TRP A 35 -6.73 7.11 8.74
N LEU A 36 -6.07 6.81 7.61
CA LEU A 36 -6.35 5.61 6.81
C LEU A 36 -5.98 4.33 7.58
N VAL A 37 -4.86 4.32 8.34
CA VAL A 37 -4.51 3.21 9.25
C VAL A 37 -5.61 3.01 10.29
N ALA A 38 -6.08 4.09 10.94
CA ALA A 38 -7.15 4.01 11.92
C ALA A 38 -8.46 3.46 11.32
N GLN A 39 -8.82 3.88 10.11
CA GLN A 39 -10.00 3.38 9.39
C GLN A 39 -9.89 1.90 8.99
N ILE A 40 -8.69 1.43 8.63
CA ILE A 40 -8.44 -0.01 8.41
C ILE A 40 -8.70 -0.76 9.71
N GLY A 41 -8.14 -0.30 10.84
CA GLY A 41 -8.33 -0.93 12.15
C GLY A 41 -9.80 -0.97 12.58
N GLU A 42 -10.55 0.13 12.38
CA GLU A 42 -11.99 0.18 12.65
C GLU A 42 -12.77 -0.86 11.85
N VAL A 43 -12.49 -0.98 10.56
CA VAL A 43 -13.17 -1.94 9.69
C VAL A 43 -12.77 -3.38 10.03
N VAL A 44 -11.48 -3.63 10.30
CA VAL A 44 -10.96 -4.93 10.73
C VAL A 44 -11.71 -5.40 11.99
N THR A 45 -11.79 -4.54 13.02
CA THR A 45 -12.48 -4.85 14.27
C THR A 45 -13.98 -5.04 14.06
N ARG A 46 -14.62 -4.13 13.33
CA ARG A 46 -16.08 -4.13 13.11
C ARG A 46 -16.58 -5.37 12.37
N TYR A 47 -15.79 -5.88 11.43
CA TYR A 47 -16.15 -7.03 10.58
C TYR A 47 -15.44 -8.32 10.99
N SER A 48 -14.75 -8.30 12.14
CA SER A 48 -13.96 -9.43 12.66
C SER A 48 -12.97 -9.98 11.64
N TRP A 49 -12.38 -9.10 10.83
CA TRP A 49 -11.34 -9.51 9.90
C TRP A 49 -10.06 -9.82 10.64
N VAL A 50 -9.25 -10.72 10.07
CA VAL A 50 -7.89 -11.00 10.52
C VAL A 50 -6.94 -10.33 9.54
N CYS A 51 -6.34 -9.21 9.94
CA CYS A 51 -5.40 -8.46 9.09
C CYS A 51 -3.97 -8.89 9.40
N GLN A 52 -3.28 -9.51 8.43
CA GLN A 52 -1.91 -9.98 8.62
C GLN A 52 -0.86 -8.94 8.21
N SER A 53 -1.15 -8.12 7.21
CA SER A 53 -0.21 -7.10 6.74
C SER A 53 -0.91 -5.97 5.99
N TYR A 54 -0.30 -4.78 6.02
CA TYR A 54 -0.73 -3.64 5.19
C TYR A 54 0.47 -2.79 4.77
N CYS A 55 0.29 -2.03 3.70
CA CYS A 55 1.18 -0.95 3.29
C CYS A 55 0.39 0.14 2.58
N LEU A 56 0.52 1.36 3.06
CA LEU A 56 -0.09 2.55 2.48
C LEU A 56 0.96 3.32 1.69
N LEU A 57 0.65 3.64 0.44
CA LEU A 57 1.46 4.52 -0.41
C LEU A 57 0.66 5.79 -0.72
N GLY A 58 1.32 6.80 -1.28
CA GLY A 58 0.66 8.08 -1.52
C GLY A 58 -0.60 7.99 -2.39
N ASN A 59 -0.68 7.03 -3.32
CA ASN A 59 -1.78 6.92 -4.28
C ASN A 59 -2.52 5.58 -4.28
N HIS A 60 -2.13 4.63 -3.43
CA HIS A 60 -2.81 3.34 -3.28
C HIS A 60 -2.40 2.67 -1.97
N PHE A 61 -3.13 1.64 -1.58
CA PHE A 61 -2.77 0.81 -0.44
C PHE A 61 -3.02 -0.66 -0.70
N HIS A 62 -2.30 -1.49 0.02
CA HIS A 62 -2.40 -2.94 0.04
C HIS A 62 -2.74 -3.42 1.44
N VAL A 63 -3.62 -4.43 1.53
CA VAL A 63 -3.97 -5.09 2.80
C VAL A 63 -4.10 -6.58 2.55
N SER A 64 -3.52 -7.41 3.42
CA SER A 64 -3.80 -8.85 3.48
C SER A 64 -4.77 -9.12 4.61
N VAL A 65 -5.95 -9.65 4.29
CA VAL A 65 -7.01 -9.90 5.27
C VAL A 65 -7.70 -11.25 5.03
N ALA A 66 -7.90 -12.00 6.12
CA ALA A 66 -8.85 -13.09 6.14
C ALA A 66 -10.21 -12.57 6.64
N THR A 67 -11.30 -13.06 6.02
CA THR A 67 -12.67 -12.69 6.38
C THR A 67 -13.40 -13.92 6.91
N PRO A 68 -13.57 -14.07 8.24
CA PRO A 68 -14.32 -15.20 8.81
C PRO A 68 -15.73 -15.33 8.24
N GLU A 69 -16.35 -14.19 7.92
CA GLU A 69 -17.65 -14.09 7.25
C GLU A 69 -17.47 -13.56 5.81
N PRO A 70 -18.38 -13.88 4.86
CA PRO A 70 -18.30 -13.42 3.47
C PRO A 70 -18.68 -11.92 3.36
N ASN A 71 -17.99 -11.05 4.07
CA ASN A 71 -18.34 -9.65 4.28
C ASN A 71 -17.31 -8.64 3.72
N LEU A 72 -16.32 -9.09 2.92
CA LEU A 72 -15.27 -8.24 2.33
C LEU A 72 -15.84 -7.01 1.62
N ALA A 73 -16.89 -7.18 0.80
CA ALA A 73 -17.49 -6.08 0.05
C ALA A 73 -18.16 -5.04 0.97
N LYS A 74 -18.75 -5.48 2.09
CA LYS A 74 -19.36 -4.57 3.08
C LYS A 74 -18.28 -3.73 3.76
N GLY A 75 -17.22 -4.37 4.26
CA GLY A 75 -16.11 -3.69 4.91
C GLY A 75 -15.38 -2.73 3.98
N MET A 76 -15.03 -3.16 2.77
CA MET A 76 -14.36 -2.30 1.79
C MET A 76 -15.22 -1.11 1.33
N ARG A 77 -16.54 -1.26 1.27
CA ARG A 77 -17.44 -0.15 0.99
C ARG A 77 -17.38 0.91 2.09
N ILE A 78 -17.36 0.48 3.36
CA ILE A 78 -17.25 1.40 4.49
C ILE A 78 -15.86 2.06 4.49
N LEU A 79 -14.78 1.28 4.41
CA LEU A 79 -13.41 1.80 4.39
C LEU A 79 -13.22 2.87 3.33
N ASN A 80 -13.47 2.52 2.07
CA ASN A 80 -13.26 3.44 0.95
C ASN A 80 -14.24 4.61 0.96
N GLY A 81 -15.49 4.38 1.35
CA GLY A 81 -16.53 5.42 1.41
C GLY A 81 -16.26 6.46 2.48
N SER A 82 -16.01 6.03 3.72
CA SER A 82 -15.71 6.93 4.85
C SER A 82 -14.42 7.73 4.59
N TYR A 83 -13.39 7.04 4.05
CA TYR A 83 -12.16 7.72 3.69
C TYR A 83 -12.37 8.78 2.61
N ALA A 84 -13.06 8.43 1.52
CA ALA A 84 -13.31 9.35 0.42
C ALA A 84 -14.11 10.58 0.86
N GLN A 85 -15.16 10.39 1.68
CA GLN A 85 -15.95 11.50 2.21
C GLN A 85 -15.10 12.46 3.04
N ARG A 86 -14.26 11.94 3.95
CA ARG A 86 -13.41 12.76 4.80
C ARG A 86 -12.31 13.45 4.01
N PHE A 87 -11.66 12.75 3.08
CA PHE A 87 -10.66 13.32 2.18
C PHE A 87 -11.23 14.47 1.38
N ASN A 88 -12.40 14.28 0.74
CA ASN A 88 -13.06 15.32 -0.03
C ASN A 88 -13.44 16.52 0.84
N ARG A 89 -13.97 16.29 2.05
CA ARG A 89 -14.29 17.38 3.00
C ARG A 89 -13.06 18.16 3.40
N ARG A 90 -11.94 17.46 3.71
CA ARG A 90 -10.69 18.09 4.14
C ARG A 90 -10.08 18.98 3.06
N TYR A 91 -10.14 18.56 1.81
CA TYR A 91 -9.48 19.22 0.69
C TYR A 91 -10.44 19.99 -0.23
N GLY A 92 -11.69 20.19 0.18
CA GLY A 92 -12.68 20.92 -0.63
C GLY A 92 -12.92 20.27 -2.01
N ARG A 93 -12.78 18.92 -2.10
CA ARG A 93 -12.89 18.19 -3.38
C ARG A 93 -14.28 17.56 -3.53
N VAL A 94 -14.65 17.33 -4.78
CA VAL A 94 -15.86 16.59 -5.17
C VAL A 94 -15.50 15.41 -6.08
N GLY A 95 -16.35 14.39 -6.14
CA GLY A 95 -16.18 13.25 -7.02
C GLY A 95 -15.43 12.08 -6.39
N HIS A 96 -15.01 11.14 -7.24
CA HIS A 96 -14.41 9.88 -6.79
C HIS A 96 -12.94 10.06 -6.39
N VAL A 97 -12.61 9.67 -5.17
CA VAL A 97 -11.22 9.60 -4.66
C VAL A 97 -10.53 8.35 -5.19
N PHE A 98 -11.22 7.22 -5.22
CA PHE A 98 -10.67 5.95 -5.67
C PHE A 98 -11.13 5.57 -7.08
N GLN A 99 -10.25 4.85 -7.79
CA GLN A 99 -10.48 4.37 -9.15
C GLN A 99 -11.41 3.15 -9.15
N GLY A 100 -12.71 3.37 -9.16
CA GLY A 100 -13.70 2.30 -9.20
C GLY A 100 -13.67 1.40 -7.95
N ARG A 101 -13.94 0.10 -8.13
CA ARG A 101 -13.95 -0.87 -7.03
C ARG A 101 -12.52 -1.30 -6.66
N TYR A 102 -12.28 -1.65 -5.36
CA TYR A 102 -11.04 -2.27 -4.91
C TYR A 102 -10.70 -3.53 -5.72
N GLY A 103 -9.42 -3.86 -5.89
CA GLY A 103 -8.93 -5.16 -6.31
C GLY A 103 -9.00 -6.15 -5.14
N ALA A 104 -9.26 -7.43 -5.40
CA ALA A 104 -9.14 -8.50 -4.42
C ALA A 104 -8.67 -9.76 -5.13
N GLU A 105 -7.55 -10.30 -4.69
CA GLU A 105 -6.95 -11.53 -5.16
C GLU A 105 -7.01 -12.57 -4.04
N LEU A 106 -7.52 -13.76 -4.34
CA LEU A 106 -7.64 -14.83 -3.35
C LEU A 106 -6.28 -15.48 -3.11
N ILE A 107 -5.86 -15.52 -1.85
CA ILE A 107 -4.66 -16.23 -1.40
C ILE A 107 -5.05 -17.66 -1.03
N ARG A 108 -4.57 -18.65 -1.79
CA ARG A 108 -5.04 -20.04 -1.70
C ARG A 108 -4.13 -20.97 -0.90
N ARG A 109 -2.87 -20.56 -0.63
CA ARG A 109 -1.86 -21.38 0.05
C ARG A 109 -1.04 -20.55 1.00
N HIS A 110 -0.47 -21.17 2.02
CA HIS A 110 0.39 -20.48 2.99
C HIS A 110 1.64 -19.86 2.36
N GLU A 111 2.29 -20.56 1.41
CA GLU A 111 3.45 -19.99 0.70
C GLU A 111 3.07 -18.71 -0.04
N HIS A 112 1.86 -18.67 -0.64
CA HIS A 112 1.34 -17.47 -1.30
C HIS A 112 1.10 -16.32 -0.30
N LEU A 113 0.67 -16.61 0.95
CA LEU A 113 0.55 -15.58 1.99
C LEU A 113 1.90 -14.94 2.32
N LEU A 114 2.97 -15.74 2.44
CA LEU A 114 4.32 -15.23 2.69
C LEU A 114 4.82 -14.35 1.56
N GLU A 115 4.61 -14.76 0.32
CA GLU A 115 4.97 -13.96 -0.86
C GLU A 115 4.18 -12.64 -0.93
N VAL A 116 2.88 -12.67 -0.61
CA VAL A 116 2.05 -11.46 -0.51
C VAL A 116 2.53 -10.57 0.63
N GLY A 117 2.86 -11.12 1.80
CA GLY A 117 3.43 -10.38 2.94
C GLY A 117 4.74 -9.68 2.56
N ARG A 118 5.66 -10.42 1.91
CA ARG A 118 6.92 -9.87 1.38
C ARG A 118 6.67 -8.79 0.32
N TYR A 119 5.75 -9.04 -0.61
CA TYR A 119 5.36 -8.07 -1.63
C TYR A 119 4.84 -6.78 -0.99
N ILE A 120 3.93 -6.87 0.00
CA ILE A 120 3.36 -5.74 0.72
C ILE A 120 4.47 -4.98 1.47
N ALA A 121 5.37 -5.66 2.16
CA ALA A 121 6.50 -5.05 2.87
C ALA A 121 7.45 -4.30 1.94
N LEU A 122 7.72 -4.83 0.74
CA LEU A 122 8.65 -4.25 -0.24
C LEU A 122 8.00 -3.19 -1.15
N ASN A 123 6.69 -2.96 -1.07
CA ASN A 123 6.00 -2.00 -1.93
C ASN A 123 6.58 -0.57 -1.89
N PRO A 124 6.93 0.01 -0.73
CA PRO A 124 7.49 1.36 -0.71
C PRO A 124 8.87 1.43 -1.36
N VAL A 125 9.68 0.35 -1.28
CA VAL A 125 10.96 0.26 -1.98
C VAL A 125 10.73 0.14 -3.50
N ARG A 126 9.78 -0.70 -3.94
CA ARG A 126 9.38 -0.82 -5.35
C ARG A 126 8.87 0.48 -5.95
N ALA A 127 8.21 1.30 -5.12
CA ALA A 127 7.73 2.63 -5.49
C ALA A 127 8.80 3.73 -5.42
N GLY A 128 10.04 3.41 -5.03
CA GLY A 128 11.14 4.37 -4.90
C GLY A 128 10.99 5.37 -3.76
N LEU A 129 10.13 5.07 -2.77
CA LEU A 129 9.84 5.96 -1.64
C LEU A 129 10.88 5.85 -0.51
N CYS A 130 11.54 4.70 -0.40
CA CYS A 130 12.61 4.47 0.56
C CYS A 130 13.59 3.40 0.02
N SER A 131 14.79 3.34 0.61
CA SER A 131 15.83 2.36 0.22
C SER A 131 15.66 1.00 0.92
N ARG A 132 14.96 0.95 2.06
CA ARG A 132 14.69 -0.23 2.88
C ARG A 132 13.28 -0.17 3.45
N PRO A 133 12.55 -1.31 3.54
CA PRO A 133 11.14 -1.31 3.95
C PRO A 133 10.89 -0.81 5.37
N GLU A 134 11.84 -0.99 6.30
CA GLU A 134 11.73 -0.48 7.67
C GLU A 134 11.81 1.05 7.77
N LEU A 135 12.24 1.75 6.74
CA LEU A 135 12.26 3.21 6.67
C LEU A 135 10.89 3.80 6.30
N TRP A 136 9.92 2.96 5.94
CA TRP A 136 8.57 3.40 5.59
C TRP A 136 7.61 3.19 6.77
N PRO A 137 7.16 4.26 7.46
CA PRO A 137 6.36 4.14 8.69
C PRO A 137 4.91 3.68 8.42
N TRP A 138 4.41 3.84 7.20
CA TRP A 138 3.01 3.55 6.84
C TRP A 138 2.79 2.12 6.35
N SER A 139 3.46 1.18 7.01
CA SER A 139 3.42 -0.26 6.71
C SER A 139 3.42 -1.05 8.01
N SER A 140 2.77 -2.21 8.03
CA SER A 140 2.83 -3.16 9.14
C SER A 140 4.21 -3.79 9.34
N TYR A 141 5.14 -3.64 8.38
CA TYR A 141 6.43 -4.34 8.40
C TYR A 141 7.25 -4.07 9.66
N ARG A 142 7.31 -2.81 10.11
CA ARG A 142 8.06 -2.44 11.34
C ARG A 142 7.52 -3.18 12.56
N ALA A 143 6.20 -3.24 12.74
CA ALA A 143 5.57 -3.98 13.80
C ALA A 143 5.84 -5.50 13.68
N THR A 144 5.76 -6.05 12.46
CA THR A 144 6.01 -7.48 12.21
C THR A 144 7.44 -7.90 12.56
N ILE A 145 8.43 -7.02 12.38
CA ILE A 145 9.83 -7.30 12.73
C ILE A 145 10.23 -6.81 14.13
N GLY A 146 9.28 -6.35 14.94
CA GLY A 146 9.49 -5.96 16.34
C GLY A 146 10.16 -4.59 16.55
N LEU A 147 10.10 -3.69 15.56
CA LEU A 147 10.59 -2.32 15.68
C LEU A 147 9.53 -1.35 16.22
N ASP A 148 8.26 -1.68 16.09
CA ASP A 148 7.12 -0.92 16.61
C ASP A 148 6.16 -1.88 17.31
N GLU A 149 5.38 -1.36 18.26
CA GLU A 149 4.28 -2.10 18.88
C GLU A 149 3.16 -2.35 17.85
N PRO A 150 2.73 -3.60 17.64
CA PRO A 150 1.64 -3.87 16.71
C PRO A 150 0.32 -3.32 17.27
N PRO A 151 -0.51 -2.64 16.44
CA PRO A 151 -1.84 -2.26 16.86
C PRO A 151 -2.68 -3.53 17.15
N PRO A 152 -3.63 -3.49 18.10
CA PRO A 152 -4.36 -4.67 18.58
C PRO A 152 -5.15 -5.43 17.51
N TRP A 153 -5.46 -4.79 16.41
CA TRP A 153 -6.19 -5.38 15.28
C TRP A 153 -5.27 -6.05 14.24
N LEU A 154 -3.94 -5.96 14.38
CA LEU A 154 -2.99 -6.53 13.44
C LEU A 154 -2.53 -7.92 13.92
N ALA A 155 -2.87 -8.96 13.17
CA ALA A 155 -2.55 -10.35 13.47
C ALA A 155 -1.19 -10.74 12.87
N ILE A 156 -0.10 -10.27 13.47
CA ILE A 156 1.27 -10.57 13.01
C ILE A 156 1.64 -12.05 13.21
N ASP A 157 1.05 -12.71 14.22
CA ASP A 157 1.37 -14.10 14.55
C ASP A 157 1.04 -15.06 13.41
N ASP A 158 -0.07 -14.83 12.69
CA ASP A 158 -0.45 -15.64 11.52
C ASP A 158 0.60 -15.57 10.41
N LEU A 159 1.19 -14.37 10.21
CA LEU A 159 2.24 -14.16 9.21
C LEU A 159 3.58 -14.74 9.67
N LEU A 160 3.85 -14.72 10.98
CA LEU A 160 5.08 -15.23 11.58
C LEU A 160 5.06 -16.74 11.87
N ALA A 161 3.89 -17.37 11.93
CA ALA A 161 3.74 -18.79 12.26
C ALA A 161 4.65 -19.74 11.45
N PRO A 162 4.82 -19.57 10.12
CA PRO A 162 5.73 -20.42 9.32
C PRO A 162 7.21 -20.26 9.70
N PHE A 163 7.56 -19.19 10.37
CA PHE A 163 8.91 -18.92 10.87
C PHE A 163 9.11 -19.33 12.32
N SER A 164 8.12 -19.95 12.96
CA SER A 164 8.19 -20.45 14.34
C SER A 164 8.96 -21.78 14.44
N GLY A 165 9.30 -22.22 15.65
CA GLY A 165 9.87 -23.57 15.88
C GLY A 165 11.39 -23.70 15.74
N GLY A 166 12.17 -22.61 15.81
CA GLY A 166 13.63 -22.64 15.81
C GLY A 166 14.25 -21.73 16.88
N PRO A 167 15.58 -21.77 17.07
CA PRO A 167 16.28 -20.98 18.09
C PRO A 167 16.27 -19.47 17.79
N THR A 168 16.11 -19.08 16.51
CA THR A 168 16.04 -17.69 16.09
C THR A 168 14.59 -17.20 16.15
N PRO A 169 14.30 -16.01 16.70
CA PRO A 169 12.95 -15.45 16.72
C PRO A 169 12.30 -15.38 15.33
N ALA A 170 10.99 -15.66 15.24
CA ALA A 170 10.24 -15.66 13.98
C ALA A 170 10.34 -14.33 13.23
N ALA A 171 10.29 -13.21 13.94
CA ALA A 171 10.43 -11.86 13.38
C ALA A 171 11.80 -11.66 12.67
N VAL A 172 12.90 -12.19 13.24
CA VAL A 172 14.24 -12.12 12.64
C VAL A 172 14.29 -12.95 11.35
N ARG A 173 13.69 -14.14 11.35
CA ARG A 173 13.64 -15.00 10.15
C ARG A 173 12.73 -14.40 9.06
N TYR A 174 11.60 -13.82 9.44
CA TYR A 174 10.75 -13.09 8.50
C TYR A 174 11.48 -11.88 7.90
N ARG A 175 12.25 -11.14 8.72
CA ARG A 175 13.09 -10.04 8.24
C ARG A 175 14.08 -10.52 7.18
N ALA A 176 14.82 -11.60 7.43
CA ALA A 176 15.75 -12.17 6.46
C ALA A 176 15.04 -12.57 5.15
N PHE A 177 13.86 -13.21 5.25
CA PHE A 177 13.03 -13.55 4.09
C PHE A 177 12.64 -12.31 3.25
N VAL A 178 12.32 -11.19 3.88
CA VAL A 178 12.01 -9.94 3.16
C VAL A 178 13.28 -9.33 2.57
N GLU A 179 14.41 -9.38 3.27
CA GLU A 179 15.72 -8.89 2.80
C GLU A 179 16.20 -9.65 1.55
N ASP A 180 16.00 -10.96 1.46
CA ASP A 180 16.27 -11.75 0.25
C ASP A 180 15.47 -11.23 -0.95
N GLY A 181 14.18 -10.90 -0.75
CA GLY A 181 13.36 -10.27 -1.77
C GLY A 181 13.86 -8.88 -2.19
N LEU A 182 14.41 -8.10 -1.25
CA LEU A 182 15.02 -6.80 -1.54
C LEU A 182 16.29 -6.96 -2.38
N HIS A 183 17.13 -7.95 -2.09
CA HIS A 183 18.32 -8.25 -2.89
C HIS A 183 17.95 -8.64 -4.32
N ALA A 184 16.94 -9.49 -4.50
CA ALA A 184 16.43 -9.88 -5.81
C ALA A 184 15.91 -8.68 -6.62
N LEU A 185 15.18 -7.76 -5.98
CA LEU A 185 14.73 -6.52 -6.61
C LEU A 185 15.87 -5.65 -7.11
N ARG A 186 16.93 -5.49 -6.32
CA ARG A 186 18.10 -4.69 -6.68
C ARG A 186 18.91 -5.33 -7.79
N ALA A 187 19.02 -6.65 -7.81
CA ALA A 187 19.69 -7.38 -8.89
C ALA A 187 18.94 -7.24 -10.22
N GLY A 188 17.60 -7.39 -10.20
CA GLY A 188 16.76 -7.22 -11.40
C GLY A 188 16.76 -5.80 -11.97
N SER A 189 16.85 -4.77 -11.13
CA SER A 189 16.96 -3.38 -11.61
C SER A 189 18.34 -3.06 -12.22
N ARG A 190 19.42 -3.74 -11.81
CA ARG A 190 20.75 -3.57 -12.41
C ARG A 190 20.86 -4.22 -13.79
N SER A 191 20.22 -5.36 -13.99
CA SER A 191 20.20 -6.04 -15.29
C SER A 191 19.37 -5.31 -16.36
N ALA A 192 18.31 -4.58 -15.93
CA ALA A 192 17.50 -3.76 -16.83
C ALA A 192 18.17 -2.43 -17.22
N GLY A 193 19.19 -1.97 -16.48
CA GLY A 193 19.91 -0.70 -16.72
C GLY A 193 21.20 -0.85 -17.55
N SER A 194 21.62 -2.07 -17.91
CA SER A 194 22.86 -2.32 -18.66
C SER A 194 22.66 -2.64 -20.16
N GLY A 195 21.45 -2.44 -20.68
CA GLY A 195 21.14 -2.58 -22.11
C GLY A 195 21.05 -1.23 -22.79
N ASP A 196 22.01 -0.96 -23.71
CA ASP A 196 22.00 0.05 -24.77
C ASP A 196 22.23 1.53 -24.42
N LEU A 197 23.50 1.87 -24.29
CA LEU A 197 24.03 3.15 -24.79
C LEU A 197 24.55 2.93 -26.22
N VAL A 198 23.70 3.12 -27.22
CA VAL A 198 24.11 3.34 -28.59
C VAL A 198 24.20 4.84 -28.83
N PRO A 199 25.36 5.41 -29.23
CA PRO A 199 25.47 6.82 -29.59
C PRO A 199 24.95 7.02 -31.01
N GLY A 200 23.75 7.60 -31.15
CA GLY A 200 23.16 8.01 -32.41
C GLY A 200 23.10 9.52 -32.56
N HIS A 201 23.85 10.07 -33.52
CA HIS A 201 23.83 11.47 -33.95
C HIS A 201 22.46 11.92 -34.43
N GLY A 202 22.11 13.18 -34.14
CA GLY A 202 20.99 13.83 -34.82
C GLY A 202 20.59 15.19 -34.24
N ARG A 203 21.04 16.27 -34.88
CA ARG A 203 20.70 17.70 -34.64
C ARG A 203 19.20 17.98 -34.79
N GLY A 204 18.67 18.91 -33.98
CA GLY A 204 17.35 19.49 -34.19
C GLY A 204 16.98 20.60 -33.19
N HIS A 205 16.91 21.81 -33.70
CA HIS A 205 16.65 23.09 -33.03
C HIS A 205 15.26 23.24 -32.38
N GLY A 206 15.21 23.89 -31.21
CA GLY A 206 14.36 24.97 -30.68
C GLY A 206 12.89 24.65 -30.34
N PRO A 207 12.16 25.50 -29.63
CA PRO A 207 12.57 26.69 -28.90
C PRO A 207 12.26 26.66 -27.38
N ARG A 208 12.96 27.51 -26.68
CA ARG A 208 12.81 27.79 -25.23
C ARG A 208 11.50 28.49 -24.94
N THR A 209 10.68 27.99 -24.00
CA THR A 209 9.65 28.77 -23.33
C THR A 209 10.01 28.95 -21.86
N ARG A 210 10.06 30.22 -21.42
CA ARG A 210 10.38 30.67 -20.07
C ARG A 210 9.28 30.29 -19.07
N PRO A 211 9.58 30.03 -17.79
CA PRO A 211 8.56 29.85 -16.78
C PRO A 211 7.96 31.21 -16.40
N ARG A 212 6.64 31.26 -16.30
CA ARG A 212 5.90 32.40 -15.76
C ARG A 212 6.05 32.44 -14.25
N THR A 213 6.62 33.54 -13.74
CA THR A 213 6.61 33.90 -12.32
C THR A 213 5.24 34.38 -11.91
N TRP A 214 4.69 33.83 -10.85
CA TRP A 214 3.48 34.37 -10.20
C TRP A 214 3.94 35.37 -9.13
N SER A 215 3.59 36.63 -9.31
CA SER A 215 3.72 37.67 -8.30
C SER A 215 2.49 37.67 -7.39
N ALA A 216 2.75 37.69 -6.08
CA ALA A 216 1.76 37.90 -5.05
C ALA A 216 1.20 39.31 -5.10
N GLY A 217 -0.11 39.46 -5.29
CA GLY A 217 -0.83 40.73 -5.17
C GLY A 217 -1.24 40.95 -3.71
N SER A 218 -0.72 42.01 -3.12
CA SER A 218 -1.11 42.57 -1.83
C SER A 218 -2.52 43.14 -1.90
N ALA A 219 -3.43 42.70 -1.02
CA ALA A 219 -4.71 43.34 -0.79
C ALA A 219 -4.57 44.28 0.39
N THR A 220 -4.70 45.56 0.14
CA THR A 220 -4.91 46.63 1.11
C THR A 220 -6.41 46.82 1.36
N SER A 221 -6.67 47.11 2.60
CA SER A 221 -7.95 47.43 3.25
C SER A 221 -8.81 48.49 2.54
N GLY A 222 -10.11 48.35 2.64
CA GLY A 222 -11.17 49.31 2.44
C GLY A 222 -12.48 48.74 2.98
#